data_99163b1b70d5e103e0c72564324f0fa7
#
_entry.id   99163b1b70d5e103e0c72564324f0fa7
#
_cell.length_a   1.000
_cell.length_b   1.000
_cell.length_c   1.000
_cell.angle_alpha   90.00
_cell.angle_beta   90.00
_cell.angle_gamma   90.00
#
_symmetry.space_group_name_H-M   'P 1'
#
loop_
_entity.id
_entity.type
_entity.pdbx_description
1 polymer ?
#
loop_
_entity_poly.entity_id
_entity_poly.type
_entity_poly.pdbx_seq_one_letter_code
_entity_poly.pdbx_strand_id
1 'polypeptide(L)'
;MADTIRTHGGRRSGAGRKPGSSIAQPTTVIRVPTNTAKIIKSFISTLTEERPLQTHAKFSELIQFVQTKQHTVFPLYTSKVAAGFPSPADDHVEKRLNPSDYLVENDAATFFVRVKGDSMIEAGIFDNDVLVIDRSRIQQNGDIVLAILDGEFTVKILEKSKKGITLIPANQKYSVIEIREEQSFEIWGVVTGSMRKFK
;
A
#
# COMPACT_ATOMS: atom_id res chain seq x y z
N MET A 1 -43.19 -51.64 42.56
CA MET A 1 -42.32 -50.45 42.44
C MET A 1 -41.87 -50.42 40.98
N ALA A 2 -42.35 -49.48 40.21
CA ALA A 2 -42.11 -49.41 38.77
C ALA A 2 -41.07 -48.34 38.50
N ASP A 3 -39.94 -48.74 37.94
CA ASP A 3 -38.85 -47.87 37.52
C ASP A 3 -39.23 -47.13 36.24
N THR A 4 -39.30 -45.82 36.31
CA THR A 4 -39.61 -44.95 35.18
C THR A 4 -38.34 -44.64 34.42
N ILE A 5 -38.16 -45.29 33.28
CA ILE A 5 -37.08 -45.01 32.34
C ILE A 5 -37.37 -43.68 31.62
N ARG A 6 -36.58 -42.63 31.89
CA ARG A 6 -36.59 -41.36 31.14
C ARG A 6 -35.96 -41.53 29.81
N THR A 7 -36.74 -41.57 28.74
CA THR A 7 -36.27 -41.53 27.37
C THR A 7 -35.88 -40.11 26.98
N HIS A 8 -34.60 -39.91 26.65
CA HIS A 8 -34.08 -38.65 26.13
C HIS A 8 -34.55 -38.44 24.69
N GLY A 9 -35.00 -37.24 24.44
CA GLY A 9 -35.57 -36.64 23.25
C GLY A 9 -35.22 -37.21 21.88
N GLY A 10 -36.27 -37.61 21.16
CA GLY A 10 -36.21 -38.08 19.80
C GLY A 10 -35.71 -37.01 18.81
N ARG A 11 -35.04 -37.46 17.78
CA ARG A 11 -34.63 -36.69 16.60
C ARG A 11 -35.85 -35.98 16.01
N ARG A 12 -35.86 -34.62 16.04
CA ARG A 12 -36.85 -33.83 15.32
C ARG A 12 -36.49 -33.84 13.83
N SER A 13 -37.36 -34.37 12.98
CA SER A 13 -37.30 -34.27 11.54
C SER A 13 -37.37 -32.77 11.15
N GLY A 14 -36.34 -32.24 10.48
CA GLY A 14 -36.34 -30.86 9.99
C GLY A 14 -35.42 -29.88 10.71
N ALA A 15 -34.62 -30.29 11.71
CA ALA A 15 -33.63 -29.43 12.38
C ALA A 15 -32.30 -29.38 11.65
N GLY A 16 -32.28 -29.16 10.37
CA GLY A 16 -31.10 -28.87 9.56
C GLY A 16 -31.35 -27.64 8.71
N ARG A 17 -30.38 -26.70 8.69
CA ARG A 17 -30.41 -25.55 7.80
C ARG A 17 -30.55 -26.03 6.37
N LYS A 18 -31.64 -25.63 5.66
CA LYS A 18 -31.81 -25.92 4.22
C LYS A 18 -30.57 -25.45 3.44
N PRO A 19 -30.03 -26.25 2.52
CA PRO A 19 -28.95 -25.79 1.64
C PRO A 19 -29.48 -24.59 0.86
N GLY A 20 -28.90 -23.41 1.09
CA GLY A 20 -29.19 -22.25 0.26
C GLY A 20 -28.64 -22.49 -1.15
N SER A 21 -29.40 -22.10 -2.16
CA SER A 21 -29.11 -22.23 -3.58
C SER A 21 -28.09 -21.18 -4.07
N SER A 22 -27.02 -20.93 -3.31
CA SER A 22 -25.85 -20.18 -3.77
C SER A 22 -24.68 -21.16 -3.89
N ILE A 23 -23.95 -21.07 -4.96
CA ILE A 23 -22.69 -21.81 -5.18
C ILE A 23 -21.71 -21.33 -4.09
N ALA A 24 -21.86 -21.87 -2.88
CA ALA A 24 -20.97 -21.56 -1.77
C ALA A 24 -19.67 -22.30 -2.03
N GLN A 25 -18.59 -21.55 -2.15
CA GLN A 25 -17.25 -22.14 -2.18
C GLN A 25 -17.04 -23.00 -0.91
N PRO A 26 -16.32 -24.12 -1.02
CA PRO A 26 -16.07 -24.99 0.13
C PRO A 26 -15.34 -24.18 1.22
N THR A 27 -15.89 -24.19 2.44
CA THR A 27 -15.33 -23.49 3.59
C THR A 27 -14.70 -24.46 4.58
N THR A 28 -13.54 -24.10 5.12
CA THR A 28 -12.86 -24.85 6.19
C THR A 28 -12.94 -24.10 7.51
N VAL A 29 -13.28 -24.80 8.60
CA VAL A 29 -13.30 -24.21 9.94
C VAL A 29 -11.89 -24.26 10.52
N ILE A 30 -11.34 -23.07 10.83
CA ILE A 30 -10.04 -22.93 11.46
C ILE A 30 -10.24 -22.43 12.90
N ARG A 31 -9.58 -23.10 13.88
CA ARG A 31 -9.55 -22.63 15.26
C ARG A 31 -8.35 -21.72 15.46
N VAL A 32 -8.60 -20.50 15.91
CA VAL A 32 -7.56 -19.49 16.18
C VAL A 32 -7.69 -18.94 17.59
N PRO A 33 -6.61 -18.49 18.24
CA PRO A 33 -6.66 -17.82 19.53
C PRO A 33 -7.57 -16.57 19.46
N THR A 34 -8.29 -16.28 20.57
CA THR A 34 -9.29 -15.21 20.61
C THR A 34 -8.73 -13.82 20.31
N ASN A 35 -7.48 -13.57 20.70
CA ASN A 35 -6.77 -12.33 20.43
C ASN A 35 -6.45 -12.13 18.92
N THR A 36 -6.26 -13.23 18.17
CA THR A 36 -5.97 -13.23 16.74
C THR A 36 -7.25 -13.19 15.89
N ALA A 37 -8.39 -13.63 16.46
CA ALA A 37 -9.66 -13.73 15.73
C ALA A 37 -10.17 -12.37 15.19
N LYS A 38 -9.91 -11.26 15.91
CA LYS A 38 -10.27 -9.91 15.46
C LYS A 38 -9.49 -9.49 14.21
N ILE A 39 -8.19 -9.77 14.19
CA ILE A 39 -7.29 -9.44 13.07
C ILE A 39 -7.69 -10.24 11.82
N ILE A 40 -7.97 -11.54 11.99
CA ILE A 40 -8.41 -12.39 10.87
C ILE A 40 -9.77 -11.95 10.32
N LYS A 41 -10.71 -11.56 11.19
CA LYS A 41 -12.02 -11.04 10.74
C LYS A 41 -11.88 -9.73 9.96
N SER A 42 -11.03 -8.80 10.41
CA SER A 42 -10.79 -7.56 9.66
C SER A 42 -10.11 -7.82 8.31
N PHE A 43 -9.18 -8.75 8.25
CA PHE A 43 -8.53 -9.17 7.01
C PHE A 43 -9.51 -9.79 6.00
N ILE A 44 -10.39 -10.69 6.47
CA ILE A 44 -11.42 -11.30 5.62
C ILE A 44 -12.44 -10.25 5.13
N SER A 45 -12.83 -9.27 5.97
CA SER A 45 -13.72 -8.19 5.52
C SER A 45 -13.08 -7.32 4.43
N THR A 46 -11.79 -7.04 4.54
CA THR A 46 -11.03 -6.30 3.51
C THR A 46 -11.00 -7.06 2.17
N LEU A 47 -10.86 -8.39 2.21
CA LEU A 47 -10.88 -9.23 1.01
C LEU A 47 -12.28 -9.35 0.36
N THR A 48 -13.36 -9.20 1.14
CA THR A 48 -14.74 -9.29 0.64
C THR A 48 -15.30 -7.94 0.16
N GLU A 49 -14.67 -6.83 0.50
CA GLU A 49 -15.04 -5.48 0.05
C GLU A 49 -14.34 -5.05 -1.25
N GLU A 50 -13.67 -5.97 -1.94
CA GLU A 50 -13.15 -5.69 -3.28
C GLU A 50 -14.31 -5.33 -4.21
N ARG A 51 -14.53 -4.02 -4.39
CA ARG A 51 -15.23 -3.49 -5.56
C ARG A 51 -14.48 -4.01 -6.79
N PRO A 52 -15.16 -4.56 -7.80
CA PRO A 52 -14.50 -4.90 -9.04
C PRO A 52 -13.97 -3.59 -9.64
N LEU A 53 -12.66 -3.40 -9.53
CA LEU A 53 -11.94 -2.34 -10.22
C LEU A 53 -12.00 -2.66 -11.73
N GLN A 54 -13.04 -2.13 -12.39
CA GLN A 54 -13.08 -2.03 -13.84
C GLN A 54 -12.15 -0.89 -14.26
N THR A 55 -10.87 -1.09 -14.17
CA THR A 55 -9.89 -0.23 -14.81
C THR A 55 -8.82 -1.09 -15.46
N HIS A 56 -8.71 -0.99 -16.76
CA HIS A 56 -7.71 -1.64 -17.60
C HIS A 56 -6.29 -1.10 -17.41
N ALA A 57 -5.94 -0.64 -16.20
CA ALA A 57 -4.55 -0.36 -15.86
C ALA A 57 -3.80 -1.70 -15.80
N LYS A 58 -2.72 -1.82 -16.56
CA LYS A 58 -1.84 -2.98 -16.51
C LYS A 58 -1.18 -3.04 -15.13
N PHE A 59 -1.83 -3.72 -14.18
CA PHE A 59 -1.35 -3.95 -12.81
C PHE A 59 -0.04 -4.74 -12.72
N SER A 60 0.54 -5.16 -13.86
CA SER A 60 1.76 -5.95 -13.90
C SER A 60 3.02 -5.25 -13.34
N GLU A 61 2.91 -3.96 -13.02
CA GLU A 61 4.03 -3.17 -12.48
C GLU A 61 3.86 -2.77 -10.99
N LEU A 62 2.71 -3.13 -10.38
CA LEU A 62 2.47 -2.89 -8.96
C LEU A 62 3.03 -4.06 -8.13
N ILE A 63 4.03 -3.77 -7.32
CA ILE A 63 4.57 -4.74 -6.36
C ILE A 63 3.90 -4.49 -5.01
N GLN A 64 3.00 -5.39 -4.59
CA GLN A 64 2.42 -5.35 -3.26
C GLN A 64 3.37 -6.02 -2.26
N PHE A 65 3.68 -5.32 -1.17
CA PHE A 65 4.54 -5.86 -0.12
C PHE A 65 3.79 -6.93 0.68
N VAL A 66 4.27 -8.17 0.61
CA VAL A 66 3.80 -9.24 1.49
C VAL A 66 4.62 -9.19 2.77
N GLN A 67 3.96 -8.94 3.90
CA GLN A 67 4.59 -8.92 5.22
C GLN A 67 5.18 -10.29 5.58
N THR A 68 6.45 -10.49 5.34
CA THR A 68 7.24 -11.46 6.11
C THR A 68 7.97 -10.67 7.20
N LYS A 69 7.52 -10.81 8.44
CA LYS A 69 8.12 -10.17 9.63
C LYS A 69 9.48 -10.79 9.96
N GLN A 70 10.47 -10.66 9.10
CA GLN A 70 11.86 -10.78 9.50
C GLN A 70 12.43 -9.37 9.55
N HIS A 71 12.44 -8.79 10.77
CA HIS A 71 13.04 -7.47 11.02
C HIS A 71 14.56 -7.59 10.92
N THR A 72 15.08 -7.56 9.71
CA THR A 72 16.52 -7.46 9.49
C THR A 72 16.94 -6.01 9.68
N VAL A 73 17.73 -5.74 10.72
CA VAL A 73 18.22 -4.40 11.05
C VAL A 73 19.69 -4.27 10.68
N PHE A 74 20.06 -3.12 10.15
CA PHE A 74 21.43 -2.79 9.75
C PHE A 74 21.96 -1.63 10.58
N PRO A 75 23.29 -1.54 10.83
CA PRO A 75 23.86 -0.38 11.53
C PRO A 75 23.78 0.86 10.62
N LEU A 76 23.31 1.97 11.18
CA LEU A 76 23.42 3.30 10.60
C LEU A 76 24.50 4.05 11.37
N TYR A 77 25.53 4.50 10.67
CA TYR A 77 26.66 5.22 11.28
C TYR A 77 26.34 6.71 11.40
N THR A 78 26.85 7.33 12.49
CA THR A 78 26.63 8.75 12.80
C THR A 78 27.34 9.67 11.78
N SER A 79 28.48 9.25 11.29
CA SER A 79 29.30 10.04 10.36
C SER A 79 28.59 10.24 9.03
N LYS A 80 28.39 11.51 8.66
CA LYS A 80 27.96 11.87 7.31
C LYS A 80 29.14 11.72 6.37
N VAL A 81 29.04 10.81 5.41
CA VAL A 81 30.06 10.62 4.39
C VAL A 81 29.98 11.79 3.39
N ALA A 82 31.06 12.55 3.28
CA ALA A 82 31.13 13.64 2.31
C ALA A 82 31.19 13.08 0.89
N ALA A 83 30.29 13.54 0.02
CA ALA A 83 30.29 13.16 -1.38
C ALA A 83 31.32 13.94 -2.23
N GLY A 84 32.03 14.88 -1.63
CA GLY A 84 33.08 15.67 -2.27
C GLY A 84 34.48 15.37 -1.68
N PHE A 85 34.81 16.08 -0.60
CA PHE A 85 36.12 15.89 0.06
C PHE A 85 36.03 14.79 1.14
N PRO A 86 37.14 14.04 1.36
CA PRO A 86 37.18 13.06 2.45
C PRO A 86 36.96 13.73 3.81
N SER A 87 36.20 13.04 4.69
CA SER A 87 36.05 13.41 6.09
C SER A 87 36.54 12.28 6.99
N PRO A 88 36.95 12.56 8.25
CA PRO A 88 37.35 11.52 9.18
C PRO A 88 36.29 10.45 9.32
N ALA A 89 36.70 9.18 9.29
CA ALA A 89 35.82 8.05 9.56
C ALA A 89 35.52 7.99 11.06
N ASP A 90 34.25 7.85 11.40
CA ASP A 90 33.79 7.61 12.76
C ASP A 90 33.01 6.29 12.78
N ASP A 91 33.44 5.35 13.60
CA ASP A 91 32.86 4.01 13.70
C ASP A 91 31.64 3.95 14.62
N HIS A 92 31.18 5.10 15.13
CA HIS A 92 30.04 5.14 16.03
C HIS A 92 28.72 4.86 15.31
N VAL A 93 28.05 3.81 15.74
CA VAL A 93 26.71 3.45 15.26
C VAL A 93 25.69 4.35 15.93
N GLU A 94 24.97 5.16 15.14
CA GLU A 94 23.88 6.01 15.62
C GLU A 94 22.69 5.17 16.10
N LYS A 95 22.25 4.25 15.25
CA LYS A 95 21.14 3.34 15.52
C LYS A 95 21.17 2.12 14.64
N ARG A 96 20.36 1.13 14.97
CA ARG A 96 20.05 0.05 14.05
C ARG A 96 18.79 0.41 13.25
N LEU A 97 18.88 0.35 11.93
CA LEU A 97 17.82 0.71 11.01
C LEU A 97 17.24 -0.54 10.36
N ASN A 98 15.93 -0.69 10.41
CA ASN A 98 15.19 -1.55 9.51
C ASN A 98 14.78 -0.73 8.29
N PRO A 99 15.23 -1.05 7.08
CA PRO A 99 14.88 -0.30 5.89
C PRO A 99 13.35 -0.21 5.64
N SER A 100 12.62 -1.27 5.99
CA SER A 100 11.15 -1.26 5.85
C SER A 100 10.51 -0.25 6.79
N ASP A 101 10.89 -0.24 8.08
CA ASP A 101 10.33 0.70 9.07
C ASP A 101 10.74 2.16 8.76
N TYR A 102 11.88 2.35 8.07
CA TYR A 102 12.35 3.67 7.66
C TYR A 102 11.56 4.24 6.48
N LEU A 103 11.14 3.38 5.54
CA LEU A 103 10.48 3.78 4.30
C LEU A 103 8.95 3.69 4.39
N VAL A 104 8.41 2.86 5.28
CA VAL A 104 6.99 2.52 5.34
C VAL A 104 6.44 2.90 6.70
N GLU A 105 5.62 3.95 6.76
CA GLU A 105 4.97 4.41 7.99
C GLU A 105 3.68 3.62 8.26
N ASN A 106 2.95 3.24 7.21
CA ASN A 106 1.69 2.51 7.31
C ASN A 106 1.68 1.32 6.34
N ASP A 107 1.99 0.14 6.87
CA ASP A 107 2.06 -1.10 6.08
C ASP A 107 0.76 -1.40 5.30
N ALA A 108 -0.39 -1.12 5.92
CA ALA A 108 -1.70 -1.43 5.34
C ALA A 108 -2.08 -0.52 4.16
N ALA A 109 -1.48 0.68 4.08
CA ALA A 109 -1.79 1.68 3.06
C ALA A 109 -0.63 1.91 2.08
N THR A 110 0.53 1.28 2.30
CA THR A 110 1.72 1.48 1.48
C THR A 110 1.83 0.44 0.37
N PHE A 111 2.19 0.90 -0.82
CA PHE A 111 2.51 0.06 -1.96
C PHE A 111 3.66 0.67 -2.77
N PHE A 112 4.19 -0.09 -3.72
CA PHE A 112 5.37 0.30 -4.51
C PHE A 112 5.03 0.39 -5.99
N VAL A 113 5.59 1.40 -6.67
CA VAL A 113 5.43 1.61 -8.10
C VAL A 113 6.78 1.85 -8.76
N ARG A 114 7.03 1.23 -9.90
CA ARG A 114 8.23 1.50 -10.69
C ARG A 114 8.00 2.69 -11.62
N VAL A 115 8.94 3.63 -11.59
CA VAL A 115 8.92 4.83 -12.45
C VAL A 115 9.32 4.46 -13.87
N LYS A 116 8.65 5.10 -14.83
CA LYS A 116 9.04 5.13 -16.24
C LYS A 116 9.12 6.58 -16.71
N GLY A 117 10.26 6.94 -17.28
CA GLY A 117 10.51 8.28 -17.81
C GLY A 117 11.24 9.20 -16.83
N ASP A 118 11.46 10.44 -17.26
CA ASP A 118 12.34 11.42 -16.64
C ASP A 118 11.65 12.71 -16.19
N SER A 119 10.30 12.72 -16.13
CA SER A 119 9.55 13.95 -15.81
C SER A 119 9.76 14.49 -14.40
N MET A 120 10.44 13.74 -13.52
CA MET A 120 10.67 14.09 -12.11
C MET A 120 12.16 14.06 -11.71
N ILE A 121 13.07 14.19 -12.67
CA ILE A 121 14.53 14.08 -12.43
C ILE A 121 15.06 15.18 -11.53
N GLU A 122 14.54 16.39 -11.61
CA GLU A 122 14.94 17.53 -10.76
C GLU A 122 14.46 17.35 -9.30
N ALA A 123 13.49 16.47 -9.06
CA ALA A 123 13.08 16.02 -7.74
C ALA A 123 13.86 14.77 -7.26
N GLY A 124 14.89 14.34 -7.99
CA GLY A 124 15.71 13.19 -7.64
C GLY A 124 15.10 11.82 -7.97
N ILE A 125 13.97 11.79 -8.68
CA ILE A 125 13.31 10.57 -9.13
C ILE A 125 13.70 10.29 -10.59
N PHE A 126 14.25 9.11 -10.84
CA PHE A 126 14.78 8.73 -12.14
C PHE A 126 14.04 7.52 -12.71
N ASP A 127 14.23 7.31 -14.01
CA ASP A 127 13.70 6.11 -14.68
C ASP A 127 14.15 4.82 -13.98
N ASN A 128 13.22 3.86 -13.83
CA ASN A 128 13.39 2.59 -13.09
C ASN A 128 13.50 2.69 -11.56
N ASP A 129 13.43 3.86 -10.95
CA ASP A 129 13.28 3.95 -9.49
C ASP A 129 12.00 3.25 -9.03
N VAL A 130 12.04 2.75 -7.81
CA VAL A 130 10.85 2.20 -7.12
C VAL A 130 10.39 3.22 -6.09
N LEU A 131 9.20 3.77 -6.27
CA LEU A 131 8.59 4.71 -5.33
C LEU A 131 7.83 3.98 -4.25
N VAL A 132 7.88 4.53 -3.05
CA VAL A 132 7.06 4.16 -1.90
C VAL A 132 5.87 5.11 -1.87
N ILE A 133 4.65 4.57 -1.96
CA ILE A 133 3.40 5.33 -2.03
C ILE A 133 2.56 5.02 -0.80
N ASP A 134 2.13 6.06 -0.09
CA ASP A 134 1.19 5.94 1.03
C ASP A 134 -0.18 6.52 0.63
N ARG A 135 -1.21 5.67 0.67
CA ARG A 135 -2.60 6.06 0.39
C ARG A 135 -3.30 6.73 1.54
N SER A 136 -2.84 6.50 2.76
CA SER A 136 -3.47 7.05 3.96
C SER A 136 -3.09 8.51 4.21
N ARG A 137 -2.02 8.97 3.57
CA ARG A 137 -1.49 10.31 3.79
C ARG A 137 -2.36 11.36 3.10
N ILE A 138 -2.75 12.40 3.86
CA ILE A 138 -3.49 13.54 3.31
C ILE A 138 -2.53 14.38 2.47
N GLN A 139 -2.85 14.52 1.18
CA GLN A 139 -2.00 15.24 0.22
C GLN A 139 -2.01 16.75 0.50
N GLN A 140 -0.83 17.36 0.48
CA GLN A 140 -0.62 18.80 0.61
C GLN A 140 0.00 19.41 -0.65
N ASN A 141 -0.03 20.73 -0.77
CA ASN A 141 0.68 21.42 -1.83
C ASN A 141 2.19 21.18 -1.71
N GLY A 142 2.82 20.86 -2.84
CA GLY A 142 4.23 20.50 -2.89
C GLY A 142 4.51 19.00 -2.73
N ASP A 143 3.54 18.21 -2.31
CA ASP A 143 3.72 16.75 -2.25
C ASP A 143 3.90 16.17 -3.66
N ILE A 144 4.78 15.19 -3.77
CA ILE A 144 4.85 14.35 -4.96
C ILE A 144 3.76 13.28 -4.83
N VAL A 145 2.89 13.20 -5.81
CA VAL A 145 1.74 12.29 -5.80
C VAL A 145 1.77 11.33 -6.98
N LEU A 146 1.26 10.12 -6.73
CA LEU A 146 0.82 9.22 -7.79
C LEU A 146 -0.64 9.53 -8.08
N ALA A 147 -0.92 9.96 -9.30
CA ALA A 147 -2.26 10.29 -9.75
C ALA A 147 -2.68 9.45 -10.94
N ILE A 148 -3.99 9.29 -11.11
CA ILE A 148 -4.62 8.80 -12.34
C ILE A 148 -5.26 9.99 -13.02
N LEU A 149 -4.93 10.19 -14.28
CA LEU A 149 -5.52 11.19 -15.15
C LEU A 149 -6.00 10.51 -16.43
N ASP A 150 -7.30 10.58 -16.70
CA ASP A 150 -7.93 9.95 -17.87
C ASP A 150 -7.58 8.45 -18.03
N GLY A 151 -7.41 7.75 -16.90
CA GLY A 151 -7.07 6.33 -16.84
C GLY A 151 -5.57 6.01 -16.90
N GLU A 152 -4.68 7.02 -16.97
CA GLU A 152 -3.23 6.83 -17.01
C GLU A 152 -2.56 7.27 -15.70
N PHE A 153 -1.59 6.48 -15.24
CA PHE A 153 -0.79 6.83 -14.06
C PHE A 153 0.25 7.90 -14.39
N THR A 154 0.38 8.87 -13.50
CA THR A 154 1.45 9.87 -13.56
C THR A 154 1.97 10.22 -12.17
N VAL A 155 3.26 10.56 -12.09
CA VAL A 155 3.90 11.07 -10.88
C VAL A 155 4.27 12.52 -11.11
N LYS A 156 3.77 13.42 -10.26
CA LYS A 156 3.95 14.88 -10.37
C LYS A 156 3.94 15.52 -9.00
N ILE A 157 4.41 16.76 -8.91
CA ILE A 157 4.19 17.63 -7.76
C ILE A 157 2.76 18.15 -7.81
N LEU A 158 2.06 18.05 -6.70
CA LEU A 158 0.69 18.53 -6.56
C LEU A 158 0.67 20.01 -6.18
N GLU A 159 -0.11 20.79 -6.89
CA GLU A 159 -0.49 22.14 -6.51
C GLU A 159 -2.01 22.29 -6.52
N LYS A 160 -2.58 22.68 -5.36
CA LYS A 160 -4.00 22.98 -5.20
C LYS A 160 -4.14 24.49 -4.99
N SER A 161 -4.95 25.14 -5.79
CA SER A 161 -5.24 26.57 -5.71
C SER A 161 -6.74 26.84 -5.80
N LYS A 162 -7.14 28.09 -5.63
CA LYS A 162 -8.53 28.53 -5.86
C LYS A 162 -8.98 28.33 -7.32
N LYS A 163 -8.04 28.21 -8.25
CA LYS A 163 -8.31 28.01 -9.68
C LYS A 163 -8.45 26.53 -10.06
N GLY A 164 -8.10 25.61 -9.17
CA GLY A 164 -8.15 24.18 -9.43
C GLY A 164 -6.89 23.44 -9.00
N ILE A 165 -6.73 22.25 -9.54
CA ILE A 165 -5.60 21.36 -9.29
C ILE A 165 -4.65 21.40 -10.49
N THR A 166 -3.38 21.47 -10.19
CA THR A 166 -2.29 21.48 -11.17
C THR A 166 -1.28 20.40 -10.81
N LEU A 167 -0.81 19.66 -11.80
CA LEU A 167 0.25 18.66 -11.68
C LEU A 167 1.51 19.20 -12.34
N ILE A 168 2.56 19.42 -11.54
CA ILE A 168 3.79 20.08 -11.96
C ILE A 168 4.89 19.02 -12.13
N PRO A 169 5.50 18.89 -13.32
CA PRO A 169 6.68 18.08 -13.51
C PRO A 169 7.91 18.72 -12.85
N ALA A 170 8.83 17.91 -12.37
CA ALA A 170 10.18 18.34 -11.94
C ALA A 170 11.20 18.08 -13.07
N ASN A 171 10.93 18.60 -14.24
CA ASN A 171 11.79 18.63 -15.40
C ASN A 171 11.27 19.67 -16.39
N GLN A 172 12.07 20.66 -16.73
CA GLN A 172 11.72 21.78 -17.60
C GLN A 172 11.31 21.37 -19.03
N LYS A 173 11.63 20.13 -19.44
CA LYS A 173 11.21 19.59 -20.75
C LYS A 173 9.73 19.26 -20.83
N TYR A 174 9.02 19.21 -19.70
CA TYR A 174 7.64 18.81 -19.61
C TYR A 174 6.75 19.99 -19.22
N SER A 175 5.58 20.07 -19.81
CA SER A 175 4.60 21.10 -19.47
C SER A 175 3.82 20.73 -18.22
N VAL A 176 3.40 21.75 -17.50
CA VAL A 176 2.45 21.66 -16.39
C VAL A 176 1.10 21.14 -16.91
N ILE A 177 0.42 20.32 -16.12
CA ILE A 177 -0.89 19.78 -16.44
C ILE A 177 -1.94 20.43 -15.52
N GLU A 178 -2.78 21.26 -16.08
CA GLU A 178 -3.93 21.82 -15.38
C GLU A 178 -5.12 20.84 -15.51
N ILE A 179 -5.66 20.40 -14.37
CA ILE A 179 -6.78 19.46 -14.36
C ILE A 179 -8.08 20.21 -14.68
N ARG A 180 -8.81 19.75 -15.70
CA ARG A 180 -10.09 20.31 -16.14
C ARG A 180 -11.24 19.53 -15.53
N GLU A 181 -12.41 20.15 -15.42
CA GLU A 181 -13.61 19.55 -14.82
C GLU A 181 -14.09 18.29 -15.55
N GLU A 182 -13.86 18.20 -16.87
CA GLU A 182 -14.28 17.07 -17.67
C GLU A 182 -13.34 15.86 -17.60
N GLN A 183 -12.14 16.03 -17.00
CA GLN A 183 -11.15 14.97 -16.92
C GLN A 183 -11.39 14.06 -15.71
N SER A 184 -11.19 12.78 -15.91
CA SER A 184 -11.16 11.82 -14.81
C SER A 184 -9.84 11.95 -14.06
N PHE A 185 -9.90 12.43 -12.82
CA PHE A 185 -8.72 12.66 -12.00
C PHE A 185 -8.87 12.06 -10.60
N GLU A 186 -7.88 11.30 -10.17
CA GLU A 186 -7.82 10.72 -8.83
C GLU A 186 -6.37 10.71 -8.32
N ILE A 187 -6.16 11.09 -7.05
CA ILE A 187 -4.86 10.92 -6.40
C ILE A 187 -4.85 9.57 -5.68
N TRP A 188 -3.94 8.70 -6.09
CA TRP A 188 -3.82 7.35 -5.54
C TRP A 188 -2.99 7.29 -4.26
N GLY A 189 -2.12 8.26 -4.03
CA GLY A 189 -1.34 8.36 -2.81
C GLY A 189 -0.20 9.36 -2.93
N VAL A 190 0.46 9.58 -1.80
CA VAL A 190 1.61 10.47 -1.67
C VAL A 190 2.89 9.65 -1.76
N VAL A 191 3.86 10.13 -2.52
CA VAL A 191 5.20 9.53 -2.57
C VAL A 191 5.95 9.90 -1.29
N THR A 192 6.31 8.92 -0.49
CA THR A 192 7.03 9.10 0.78
C THR A 192 8.52 8.81 0.65
N GLY A 193 8.93 8.09 -0.39
CA GLY A 193 10.33 7.76 -0.62
C GLY A 193 10.57 7.12 -1.98
N SER A 194 11.85 6.95 -2.30
CA SER A 194 12.28 6.22 -3.49
C SER A 194 13.43 5.29 -3.18
N MET A 195 13.52 4.20 -3.94
CA MET A 195 14.61 3.22 -3.84
C MET A 195 15.25 3.04 -5.21
N ARG A 196 16.58 3.07 -5.24
CA ARG A 196 17.38 2.82 -6.44
C ARG A 196 18.47 1.81 -6.14
N LYS A 197 18.63 0.84 -7.02
CA LYS A 197 19.73 -0.11 -6.98
C LYS A 197 20.77 0.30 -8.03
N PHE A 198 21.99 0.51 -7.60
CA PHE A 198 23.13 0.71 -8.49
C PHE A 198 23.70 -0.65 -8.91
N LYS A 199 24.32 -0.68 -10.08
CA LYS A 199 25.02 -1.87 -10.59
C LYS A 199 26.35 -2.06 -9.89
#